data_61411d78ddaf0b7faedae669dc746999
#
_entry.id   61411d78ddaf0b7faedae669dc746999
#
_cell.length_a   1.000
_cell.length_b   1.000
_cell.length_c   1.000
_cell.angle_alpha   90.00
_cell.angle_beta   90.00
_cell.angle_gamma   90.00
#
_symmetry.space_group_name_H-M   'P 1'
#
loop_
_entity.id
_entity.type
_entity.pdbx_description
1 polymer ?
#
loop_
_entity_poly.entity_id
_entity_poly.type
_entity_poly.pdbx_seq_one_letter_code
_entity_poly.pdbx_strand_id
1 'polypeptide(L)'
;EERTRPGRPRVLYEAAAEPLDERTLASYRLLAQILASYLAGSERDPGARAEEAGRAWGAHLVRKPPPSTSISKEETIDEVFRLHEQFGFRPELRRAKGGQEIVLKRCPFQEVATTYQAVICAVHLGLMRGTLAELGTGVEADWLEPFAEAGACVGHLTGA
;
A
#
# COMPACT_ATOMS: atom_id res chain seq x y z
N GLU A 1 -19.69 -24.37 46.22
CA GLU A 1 -20.17 -25.25 45.11
C GLU A 1 -19.98 -24.53 43.78
N GLU A 2 -18.89 -24.83 43.12
CA GLU A 2 -18.61 -24.37 41.75
C GLU A 2 -19.47 -25.15 40.78
N ARG A 3 -20.47 -24.50 40.20
CA ARG A 3 -21.27 -25.07 39.09
C ARG A 3 -20.52 -24.91 37.79
N THR A 4 -19.68 -25.86 37.45
CA THR A 4 -19.18 -26.07 36.09
C THR A 4 -20.29 -26.68 35.22
N ARG A 5 -21.06 -25.84 34.53
CA ARG A 5 -21.91 -26.32 33.43
C ARG A 5 -21.05 -26.57 32.22
N PRO A 6 -21.02 -27.77 31.66
CA PRO A 6 -20.34 -27.98 30.38
C PRO A 6 -21.12 -27.23 29.30
N GLY A 7 -20.59 -26.10 28.86
CA GLY A 7 -21.09 -25.43 27.67
C GLY A 7 -20.69 -26.21 26.42
N ARG A 8 -21.47 -26.04 25.32
CA ARG A 8 -21.09 -26.56 24.02
C ARG A 8 -19.68 -26.09 23.67
N PRO A 9 -18.77 -26.97 23.23
CA PRO A 9 -17.44 -26.57 22.83
C PRO A 9 -17.49 -25.41 21.84
N ARG A 10 -16.70 -24.39 22.08
CA ARG A 10 -16.58 -23.23 21.18
C ARG A 10 -15.86 -23.71 19.92
N VAL A 11 -16.55 -23.71 18.77
CA VAL A 11 -15.91 -23.96 17.49
C VAL A 11 -15.20 -22.66 17.10
N LEU A 12 -13.88 -22.66 17.13
CA LEU A 12 -13.06 -21.59 16.60
C LEU A 12 -12.83 -21.90 15.11
N TYR A 13 -13.27 -20.99 14.26
CA TYR A 13 -12.90 -21.02 12.84
C TYR A 13 -11.66 -20.16 12.67
N GLU A 14 -10.56 -20.80 12.30
CA GLU A 14 -9.38 -20.11 11.84
C GLU A 14 -9.48 -20.04 10.31
N ALA A 15 -9.34 -18.84 9.76
CA ALA A 15 -9.23 -18.68 8.32
C ALA A 15 -7.90 -19.32 7.88
N ALA A 16 -7.96 -20.50 7.30
CA ALA A 16 -6.82 -21.08 6.61
C ALA A 16 -6.56 -20.22 5.36
N ALA A 17 -5.69 -19.24 5.48
CA ALA A 17 -5.14 -18.55 4.33
C ALA A 17 -4.18 -19.54 3.63
N GLU A 18 -4.74 -20.45 2.81
CA GLU A 18 -3.88 -21.18 1.88
C GLU A 18 -3.23 -20.16 0.95
N PRO A 19 -1.90 -20.25 0.76
CA PRO A 19 -1.23 -19.42 -0.22
C PRO A 19 -1.91 -19.63 -1.58
N LEU A 20 -2.22 -18.56 -2.30
CA LEU A 20 -2.75 -18.66 -3.65
C LEU A 20 -1.80 -19.54 -4.47
N ASP A 21 -2.36 -20.50 -5.18
CA ASP A 21 -1.58 -21.35 -6.06
C ASP A 21 -0.95 -20.54 -7.21
N GLU A 22 0.06 -21.08 -7.85
CA GLU A 22 0.82 -20.39 -8.88
C GLU A 22 -0.05 -20.02 -10.10
N ARG A 23 -1.07 -20.83 -10.41
CA ARG A 23 -2.02 -20.55 -11.50
C ARG A 23 -2.91 -19.36 -11.17
N THR A 24 -3.41 -19.28 -9.96
CA THR A 24 -4.22 -18.16 -9.46
C THR A 24 -3.40 -16.87 -9.47
N LEU A 25 -2.14 -16.91 -9.01
CA LEU A 25 -1.25 -15.76 -9.06
C LEU A 25 -0.95 -15.33 -10.50
N ALA A 26 -0.73 -16.28 -11.42
CA ALA A 26 -0.54 -15.98 -12.84
C ALA A 26 -1.78 -15.33 -13.47
N SER A 27 -2.99 -15.75 -13.09
CA SER A 27 -4.24 -15.16 -13.58
C SER A 27 -4.42 -13.70 -13.12
N TYR A 28 -4.14 -13.40 -11.85
CA TYR A 28 -4.16 -12.01 -11.34
C TYR A 28 -3.09 -11.14 -12.01
N ARG A 29 -1.91 -11.69 -12.25
CA ARG A 29 -0.84 -10.99 -12.96
C ARG A 29 -1.23 -10.65 -14.40
N LEU A 30 -1.80 -11.61 -15.12
CA LEU A 30 -2.32 -11.37 -16.47
C LEU A 30 -3.40 -10.29 -16.47
N LEU A 31 -4.36 -10.35 -15.56
CA LEU A 31 -5.38 -9.32 -15.41
C LEU A 31 -4.77 -7.95 -15.16
N ALA A 32 -3.80 -7.85 -14.26
CA ALA A 32 -3.10 -6.60 -13.96
C ALA A 32 -2.36 -6.05 -15.20
N GLN A 33 -1.71 -6.90 -15.99
CA GLN A 33 -1.07 -6.51 -17.25
C GLN A 33 -2.08 -5.98 -18.27
N ILE A 34 -3.22 -6.66 -18.44
CA ILE A 34 -4.29 -6.21 -19.36
C ILE A 34 -4.82 -4.84 -18.95
N LEU A 35 -5.15 -4.66 -17.67
CA LEU A 35 -5.68 -3.38 -17.16
C LEU A 35 -4.65 -2.25 -17.24
N ALA A 36 -3.39 -2.52 -16.93
CA ALA A 36 -2.31 -1.54 -17.06
C ALA A 36 -2.06 -1.14 -18.52
N SER A 37 -2.10 -2.10 -19.44
CA SER A 37 -1.95 -1.83 -20.87
C SER A 37 -3.11 -1.00 -21.43
N TYR A 38 -4.34 -1.32 -21.01
CA TYR A 38 -5.52 -0.57 -21.41
C TYR A 38 -5.43 0.90 -20.92
N LEU A 39 -5.10 1.11 -19.66
CA LEU A 39 -4.97 2.45 -19.10
C LEU A 39 -3.85 3.24 -19.80
N ALA A 40 -2.70 2.61 -20.03
CA ALA A 40 -1.57 3.22 -20.72
C ALA A 40 -1.90 3.66 -22.15
N GLY A 41 -2.79 2.94 -22.85
CA GLY A 41 -3.16 3.22 -24.24
C GLY A 41 -4.40 4.09 -24.42
N SER A 42 -5.26 4.20 -23.42
CA SER A 42 -6.58 4.86 -23.55
C SER A 42 -6.64 6.28 -23.01
N GLU A 43 -5.72 6.68 -22.13
CA GLU A 43 -5.72 7.98 -21.47
C GLU A 43 -4.68 8.92 -22.05
N ARG A 44 -4.98 10.25 -22.02
CA ARG A 44 -4.00 11.28 -22.40
C ARG A 44 -2.86 11.38 -21.38
N ASP A 45 -3.20 11.23 -20.10
CA ASP A 45 -2.25 11.18 -18.99
C ASP A 45 -2.57 9.97 -18.13
N PRO A 46 -2.05 8.80 -18.51
CA PRO A 46 -2.31 7.58 -17.78
C PRO A 46 -1.71 7.60 -16.36
N GLY A 47 -0.63 8.35 -16.14
CA GLY A 47 -0.03 8.52 -14.84
C GLY A 47 -0.95 9.25 -13.86
N ALA A 48 -1.49 10.41 -14.26
CA ALA A 48 -2.41 11.18 -13.43
C ALA A 48 -3.69 10.40 -13.09
N ARG A 49 -4.26 9.68 -14.06
CA ARG A 49 -5.45 8.83 -13.82
C ARG A 49 -5.15 7.66 -12.89
N ALA A 50 -3.99 7.06 -13.04
CA ALA A 50 -3.52 5.98 -12.19
C ALA A 50 -3.29 6.47 -10.74
N GLU A 51 -2.69 7.65 -10.57
CA GLU A 51 -2.50 8.27 -9.26
C GLU A 51 -3.83 8.60 -8.58
N GLU A 52 -4.78 9.17 -9.32
CA GLU A 52 -6.12 9.46 -8.80
C GLU A 52 -6.82 8.20 -8.28
N ALA A 53 -6.78 7.11 -9.03
CA ALA A 53 -7.31 5.82 -8.61
C ALA A 53 -6.59 5.30 -7.36
N GLY A 54 -5.27 5.38 -7.33
CA GLY A 54 -4.46 5.03 -6.18
C GLY A 54 -4.82 5.84 -4.94
N ARG A 55 -5.02 7.15 -5.08
CA ARG A 55 -5.41 8.06 -4.00
C ARG A 55 -6.77 7.68 -3.39
N ALA A 56 -7.76 7.39 -4.23
CA ALA A 56 -9.07 6.96 -3.76
C ALA A 56 -8.98 5.64 -2.96
N TRP A 57 -8.20 4.69 -3.44
CA TRP A 57 -7.98 3.42 -2.74
C TRP A 57 -7.16 3.58 -1.46
N GLY A 58 -6.13 4.42 -1.44
CA GLY A 58 -5.35 4.72 -0.24
C GLY A 58 -6.22 5.24 0.90
N ALA A 59 -7.11 6.19 0.60
CA ALA A 59 -8.08 6.71 1.57
C ALA A 59 -9.07 5.64 2.06
N HIS A 60 -9.48 4.72 1.19
CA HIS A 60 -10.41 3.64 1.54
C HIS A 60 -9.78 2.55 2.43
N LEU A 61 -8.52 2.23 2.22
CA LEU A 61 -7.82 1.13 2.88
C LEU A 61 -7.30 1.48 4.27
N VAL A 62 -7.14 2.76 4.57
CA VAL A 62 -6.65 3.22 5.87
C VAL A 62 -7.72 3.04 6.96
N ARG A 63 -7.27 2.61 8.13
CA ARG A 63 -8.13 2.55 9.31
C ARG A 63 -8.15 3.90 10.00
N LYS A 64 -9.28 4.60 9.90
CA LYS A 64 -9.45 5.85 10.64
C LYS A 64 -9.48 5.59 12.15
N PRO A 65 -8.71 6.35 12.93
CA PRO A 65 -8.90 6.36 14.37
C PRO A 65 -10.29 6.92 14.73
N PRO A 66 -10.82 6.61 15.93
CA PRO A 66 -12.04 7.23 16.39
C PRO A 66 -11.96 8.76 16.34
N PRO A 67 -13.06 9.49 16.09
CA PRO A 67 -13.04 10.96 15.93
C PRO A 67 -12.46 11.75 17.13
N SER A 68 -12.41 11.13 18.29
CA SER A 68 -11.86 11.73 19.52
C SER A 68 -10.36 11.47 19.72
N THR A 69 -9.72 10.75 18.80
CA THR A 69 -8.31 10.35 18.93
C THR A 69 -7.49 11.16 17.93
N SER A 70 -6.55 11.95 18.43
CA SER A 70 -5.49 12.53 17.59
C SER A 70 -4.41 11.48 17.39
N ILE A 71 -3.93 11.35 16.15
CA ILE A 71 -2.78 10.52 15.83
C ILE A 71 -1.55 11.41 15.62
N SER A 72 -0.40 10.90 15.99
CA SER A 72 0.88 11.56 15.76
C SER A 72 1.38 11.31 14.31
N LYS A 73 2.41 12.03 13.91
CA LYS A 73 3.08 11.81 12.62
C LYS A 73 3.77 10.45 12.57
N GLU A 74 4.32 10.00 13.69
CA GLU A 74 4.93 8.68 13.84
C GLU A 74 3.89 7.58 13.62
N GLU A 75 2.73 7.65 14.27
CA GLU A 75 1.63 6.69 14.09
C GLU A 75 1.11 6.71 12.64
N THR A 76 1.13 7.87 11.97
CA THR A 76 0.79 7.99 10.55
C THR A 76 1.76 7.21 9.67
N ILE A 77 3.06 7.33 9.95
CA ILE A 77 4.09 6.60 9.22
C ILE A 77 3.96 5.10 9.48
N ASP A 78 3.71 4.69 10.72
CA ASP A 78 3.49 3.29 11.10
C ASP A 78 2.28 2.69 10.35
N GLU A 79 1.21 3.45 10.15
CA GLU A 79 0.04 2.99 9.37
C GLU A 79 0.37 2.84 7.88
N VAL A 80 1.16 3.76 7.31
CA VAL A 80 1.68 3.61 5.95
C VAL A 80 2.55 2.36 5.84
N PHE A 81 3.42 2.10 6.81
CA PHE A 81 4.25 0.89 6.86
C PHE A 81 3.39 -0.38 6.91
N ARG A 82 2.44 -0.42 7.85
CA ARG A 82 1.53 -1.55 8.00
C ARG A 82 0.79 -1.87 6.70
N LEU A 83 0.31 -0.83 6.00
CA LEU A 83 -0.37 -1.00 4.72
C LEU A 83 0.56 -1.58 3.66
N HIS A 84 1.79 -1.08 3.57
CA HIS A 84 2.78 -1.59 2.62
C HIS A 84 3.17 -3.03 2.90
N GLU A 85 3.41 -3.39 4.15
CA GLU A 85 3.71 -4.78 4.56
C GLU A 85 2.56 -5.72 4.23
N GLN A 86 1.32 -5.29 4.44
CA GLN A 86 0.13 -6.06 4.12
C GLN A 86 0.02 -6.39 2.63
N PHE A 87 0.51 -5.51 1.76
CA PHE A 87 0.60 -5.75 0.31
C PHE A 87 1.89 -6.44 -0.13
N GLY A 88 2.76 -6.81 0.80
CA GLY A 88 3.98 -7.57 0.51
C GLY A 88 5.18 -6.72 0.12
N PHE A 89 5.14 -5.41 0.31
CA PHE A 89 6.33 -4.57 0.31
C PHE A 89 7.16 -4.82 1.57
N ARG A 90 8.42 -4.37 1.55
CA ARG A 90 9.31 -4.34 2.72
C ARG A 90 9.76 -2.90 2.95
N PRO A 91 8.96 -2.09 3.68
CA PRO A 91 9.30 -0.70 3.93
C PRO A 91 10.39 -0.57 4.99
N GLU A 92 11.29 0.37 4.80
CA GLU A 92 12.28 0.81 5.78
C GLU A 92 12.27 2.35 5.84
N LEU A 93 12.28 2.92 7.04
CA LEU A 93 12.35 4.36 7.21
C LEU A 93 13.81 4.82 7.18
N ARG A 94 14.08 5.87 6.44
CA ARG A 94 15.39 6.50 6.34
C ARG A 94 15.26 8.01 6.53
N ARG A 95 16.15 8.62 7.30
CA ARG A 95 16.25 10.08 7.38
C ARG A 95 17.01 10.62 6.18
N ALA A 96 16.49 11.69 5.57
CA ALA A 96 17.09 12.38 4.43
C ALA A 96 17.21 13.88 4.69
N LYS A 97 17.99 14.58 3.84
CA LYS A 97 18.06 16.04 3.89
C LYS A 97 16.72 16.62 3.41
N GLY A 98 15.91 17.12 4.32
CA GLY A 98 14.63 17.76 4.00
C GLY A 98 13.39 16.96 4.39
N GLY A 99 13.53 15.80 5.01
CA GLY A 99 12.39 14.98 5.45
C GLY A 99 12.76 13.55 5.76
N GLN A 100 11.84 12.68 5.50
CA GLN A 100 12.03 11.24 5.67
C GLN A 100 11.77 10.51 4.34
N GLU A 101 12.33 9.35 4.20
CA GLU A 101 12.16 8.49 3.04
C GLU A 101 11.66 7.12 3.48
N ILE A 102 10.72 6.58 2.72
CA ILE A 102 10.32 5.18 2.82
C ILE A 102 11.02 4.41 1.70
N VAL A 103 11.97 3.56 2.07
CA VAL A 103 12.67 2.69 1.14
C VAL A 103 11.92 1.37 1.04
N LEU A 104 11.39 1.07 -0.13
CA LEU A 104 10.60 -0.12 -0.40
C LEU A 104 11.48 -1.20 -1.05
N LYS A 105 12.05 -2.07 -0.22
CA LYS A 105 13.04 -3.10 -0.63
C LYS A 105 12.48 -4.20 -1.54
N ARG A 106 11.16 -4.28 -1.67
CA ARG A 106 10.49 -5.24 -2.52
C ARG A 106 9.26 -4.60 -3.13
N CYS A 107 9.12 -4.73 -4.44
CA CYS A 107 7.89 -4.36 -5.13
C CYS A 107 7.12 -5.64 -5.52
N PRO A 108 5.95 -5.91 -4.94
CA PRO A 108 5.15 -7.08 -5.32
C PRO A 108 4.60 -6.97 -6.75
N PHE A 109 4.59 -5.76 -7.33
CA PHE A 109 4.13 -5.48 -8.68
C PHE A 109 5.27 -5.35 -9.69
N GLN A 110 6.51 -5.70 -9.33
CA GLN A 110 7.72 -5.43 -10.12
C GLN A 110 7.60 -5.89 -11.57
N GLU A 111 7.03 -7.06 -11.79
CA GLU A 111 6.91 -7.62 -13.14
C GLU A 111 6.02 -6.76 -14.05
N VAL A 112 4.87 -6.29 -13.55
CA VAL A 112 3.99 -5.39 -14.30
C VAL A 112 4.57 -3.99 -14.38
N ALA A 113 5.19 -3.51 -13.28
CA ALA A 113 5.81 -2.20 -13.21
C ALA A 113 7.00 -2.03 -14.16
N THR A 114 7.72 -3.10 -14.49
CA THR A 114 8.82 -3.05 -15.46
C THR A 114 8.32 -2.64 -16.85
N THR A 115 7.12 -3.06 -17.24
CA THR A 115 6.53 -2.73 -18.54
C THR A 115 5.67 -1.45 -18.49
N TYR A 116 4.92 -1.26 -17.42
CA TYR A 116 3.94 -0.16 -17.27
C TYR A 116 4.27 0.74 -16.06
N GLN A 117 5.53 1.15 -15.94
CA GLN A 117 6.04 1.92 -14.82
C GLN A 117 5.22 3.18 -14.54
N ALA A 118 4.91 3.97 -15.56
CA ALA A 118 4.15 5.21 -15.43
C ALA A 118 2.75 5.01 -14.81
N VAL A 119 2.14 3.85 -15.04
CA VAL A 119 0.83 3.51 -14.46
C VAL A 119 1.00 2.93 -13.06
N ILE A 120 1.79 1.87 -12.92
CA ILE A 120 1.87 1.11 -11.67
C ILE A 120 2.50 1.95 -10.53
N CYS A 121 3.56 2.71 -10.84
CA CYS A 121 4.20 3.54 -9.83
C CYS A 121 3.36 4.76 -9.47
N ALA A 122 2.55 5.28 -10.40
CA ALA A 122 1.59 6.33 -10.11
C ALA A 122 0.44 5.84 -9.23
N VAL A 123 -0.11 4.63 -9.45
CA VAL A 123 -1.06 4.00 -8.51
C VAL A 123 -0.45 3.92 -7.11
N HIS A 124 0.81 3.50 -7.01
CA HIS A 124 1.47 3.34 -5.73
C HIS A 124 1.69 4.70 -5.01
N LEU A 125 2.15 5.72 -5.73
CA LEU A 125 2.25 7.08 -5.18
C LEU A 125 0.87 7.59 -4.72
N GLY A 126 -0.15 7.34 -5.52
CA GLY A 126 -1.54 7.66 -5.17
C GLY A 126 -1.99 6.97 -3.88
N LEU A 127 -1.71 5.67 -3.71
CA LEU A 127 -2.00 4.93 -2.48
C LEU A 127 -1.36 5.61 -1.25
N MET A 128 -0.07 5.97 -1.33
CA MET A 128 0.61 6.68 -0.25
C MET A 128 -0.06 8.02 0.05
N ARG A 129 -0.31 8.83 -0.96
CA ARG A 129 -0.94 10.15 -0.83
C ARG A 129 -2.34 10.06 -0.26
N GLY A 130 -3.14 9.10 -0.70
CA GLY A 130 -4.50 8.88 -0.21
C GLY A 130 -4.53 8.47 1.25
N THR A 131 -3.65 7.55 1.66
CA THR A 131 -3.50 7.11 3.04
C THR A 131 -3.09 8.27 3.95
N LEU A 132 -2.07 9.03 3.58
CA LEU A 132 -1.55 10.16 4.35
C LEU A 132 -2.58 11.29 4.47
N ALA A 133 -3.25 11.65 3.38
CA ALA A 133 -4.29 12.67 3.38
C ALA A 133 -5.47 12.30 4.29
N GLU A 134 -5.87 11.01 4.31
CA GLU A 134 -6.97 10.52 5.11
C GLU A 134 -6.68 10.56 6.62
N LEU A 135 -5.41 10.39 7.01
CA LEU A 135 -4.94 10.49 8.39
C LEU A 135 -4.77 11.95 8.87
N GLY A 136 -4.55 12.88 7.95
CA GLY A 136 -4.66 14.32 8.20
C GLY A 136 -3.60 14.94 9.12
N THR A 137 -2.43 14.31 9.30
CA THR A 137 -1.36 14.81 10.20
C THR A 137 -0.42 15.82 9.55
N GLY A 138 -0.61 16.13 8.27
CA GLY A 138 0.25 17.02 7.50
C GLY A 138 1.52 16.36 6.98
N VAL A 139 1.65 15.04 7.12
CA VAL A 139 2.69 14.26 6.41
C VAL A 139 2.20 14.03 4.98
N GLU A 140 3.05 14.28 4.01
CA GLU A 140 2.74 14.14 2.58
C GLU A 140 3.79 13.29 1.86
N ALA A 141 3.38 12.58 0.81
CA ALA A 141 4.29 11.91 -0.11
C ALA A 141 4.50 12.80 -1.34
N ASP A 142 5.66 13.40 -1.45
CA ASP A 142 5.98 14.32 -2.55
C ASP A 142 6.13 13.58 -3.87
N TRP A 143 7.00 12.58 -3.90
CA TRP A 143 7.20 11.74 -5.08
C TRP A 143 7.68 10.35 -4.70
N LEU A 144 7.54 9.46 -5.62
CA LEU A 144 8.09 8.10 -5.58
C LEU A 144 9.17 8.00 -6.66
N GLU A 145 10.37 7.58 -6.30
CA GLU A 145 11.46 7.29 -7.22
C GLU A 145 11.47 5.78 -7.49
N PRO A 146 10.99 5.36 -8.67
CA PRO A 146 10.93 3.94 -8.99
C PRO A 146 12.34 3.38 -9.25
N PHE A 147 12.62 2.23 -8.64
CA PHE A 147 13.89 1.50 -8.85
C PHE A 147 15.15 2.35 -8.60
N ALA A 148 15.07 3.33 -7.68
CA ALA A 148 16.17 4.24 -7.30
C ALA A 148 17.40 3.50 -6.78
N GLU A 149 17.19 2.39 -6.12
CA GLU A 149 18.23 1.49 -5.64
C GLU A 149 18.01 0.08 -6.22
N ALA A 150 19.04 -0.77 -6.18
CA ALA A 150 18.94 -2.14 -6.66
C ALA A 150 17.80 -2.92 -5.96
N GLY A 151 16.69 -3.11 -6.69
CA GLY A 151 15.50 -3.81 -6.21
C GLY A 151 14.62 -3.00 -5.25
N ALA A 152 14.84 -1.70 -5.11
CA ALA A 152 14.05 -0.85 -4.22
C ALA A 152 13.56 0.44 -4.90
N CYS A 153 12.38 0.91 -4.45
CA CYS A 153 11.85 2.23 -4.76
C CYS A 153 11.98 3.12 -3.53
N VAL A 154 12.06 4.44 -3.71
CA VAL A 154 12.15 5.41 -2.62
C VAL A 154 10.99 6.38 -2.68
N GLY A 155 10.15 6.38 -1.64
CA GLY A 155 9.11 7.38 -1.44
C GLY A 155 9.63 8.50 -0.55
N HIS A 156 9.51 9.74 -1.01
CA HIS A 156 9.97 10.93 -0.29
C HIS A 156 8.81 11.56 0.45
N LEU A 157 8.99 11.75 1.77
CA LEU A 157 7.99 12.33 2.66
C LEU A 157 8.41 13.71 3.12
N THR A 158 7.45 14.62 3.18
CA THR A 158 7.57 15.96 3.79
C THR A 158 6.59 16.10 4.95
N GLY A 159 6.82 17.09 5.80
CA GLY A 159 5.99 17.28 6.98
C GLY A 159 6.16 16.21 8.09
N ALA A 160 7.03 15.23 7.88
CA ALA A 160 7.24 14.12 8.78
C ALA A 160 8.23 14.45 9.91
#